data_51d00c523ea411a7734b10c1c48ec76b
#
_entry.id   51d00c523ea411a7734b10c1c48ec76b
#
_cell.length_a   1.000
_cell.length_b   1.000
_cell.length_c   1.000
_cell.angle_alpha   90.00
_cell.angle_beta   90.00
_cell.angle_gamma   90.00
#
_symmetry.space_group_name_H-M   'P 1'
#
loop_
_entity.id
_entity.type
_entity.pdbx_description
1 polymer ?
#
loop_
_entity_poly.entity_id
_entity_poly.type
_entity_poly.pdbx_seq_one_letter_code
_entity_poly.pdbx_strand_id
1 'polypeptide(L)'
;TESDTESYVKKNIVVNESDNKICPDKYIDLHLHLDGAITMDIAKKLAALQNIKLPAENDEQLKKLLTVPDTCTSLNDFLKCFALPDALMMTQEGISEAVYLVAENIRQQGVIYAEIRFATQNHTEKGMSQEEAVQAALEGLKRTELKANIILCCMRGEGNEEANYETLELTKKYLVEDG
;
A
#
# COMPACT_ATOMS: atom_id res chain seq x y z
N THR A 1 -20.53 6.54 24.53
CA THR A 1 -21.82 6.06 23.98
C THR A 1 -21.90 6.50 22.52
N GLU A 2 -22.73 5.85 21.69
CA GLU A 2 -22.88 6.16 20.25
C GLU A 2 -23.12 7.65 19.95
N SER A 3 -23.78 8.37 20.83
CA SER A 3 -24.04 9.81 20.69
C SER A 3 -22.79 10.70 20.77
N ASP A 4 -21.76 10.27 21.49
CA ASP A 4 -20.54 11.06 21.69
C ASP A 4 -19.59 10.91 20.48
N THR A 5 -19.60 9.75 19.84
CA THR A 5 -18.84 9.48 18.61
C THR A 5 -19.40 10.27 17.42
N GLU A 6 -20.74 10.31 17.29
CA GLU A 6 -21.41 11.13 16.26
C GLU A 6 -21.17 12.63 16.43
N SER A 7 -21.11 13.12 17.67
CA SER A 7 -20.83 14.53 17.96
C SER A 7 -19.39 14.92 17.67
N TYR A 8 -18.43 14.01 17.88
CA TYR A 8 -17.01 14.26 17.61
C TYR A 8 -16.72 14.28 16.10
N VAL A 9 -17.33 13.36 15.37
CA VAL A 9 -17.22 13.28 13.90
C VAL A 9 -17.77 14.56 13.24
N LYS A 10 -18.91 15.07 13.67
CA LYS A 10 -19.53 16.28 13.09
C LYS A 10 -18.76 17.58 13.29
N LYS A 11 -17.85 17.68 14.27
CA LYS A 11 -17.08 18.92 14.56
C LYS A 11 -15.83 19.13 13.72
N ASN A 12 -15.30 18.06 13.12
CA ASN A 12 -13.99 18.09 12.46
C ASN A 12 -14.02 17.69 10.98
N ILE A 13 -15.21 17.63 10.38
CA ILE A 13 -15.40 17.17 9.02
C ILE A 13 -16.02 18.27 8.16
N VAL A 14 -15.34 18.68 7.11
CA VAL A 14 -15.88 19.57 6.08
C VAL A 14 -16.68 18.71 5.08
N VAL A 15 -17.98 18.93 5.00
CA VAL A 15 -18.83 18.30 3.99
C VAL A 15 -18.75 19.12 2.71
N ASN A 16 -18.22 18.54 1.67
CA ASN A 16 -18.27 19.15 0.35
C ASN A 16 -19.67 18.92 -0.25
N GLU A 17 -20.47 19.97 -0.39
CA GLU A 17 -21.88 19.89 -0.76
C GLU A 17 -22.14 19.25 -2.15
N SER A 18 -21.12 19.20 -3.03
CA SER A 18 -21.25 18.63 -4.37
C SER A 18 -21.29 17.10 -4.44
N ASP A 19 -20.70 16.38 -3.44
CA ASP A 19 -20.53 14.92 -3.54
C ASP A 19 -21.04 14.14 -2.32
N ASN A 20 -21.60 14.77 -1.30
CA ASN A 20 -21.98 14.15 -0.02
C ASN A 20 -20.85 13.34 0.65
N LYS A 21 -19.58 13.63 0.30
CA LYS A 21 -18.38 13.00 0.89
C LYS A 21 -17.86 13.84 2.04
N ILE A 22 -17.73 13.19 3.18
CA ILE A 22 -17.08 13.76 4.35
C ILE A 22 -15.57 13.61 4.12
N CYS A 23 -14.88 14.70 3.78
CA CYS A 23 -13.43 14.72 3.69
C CYS A 23 -12.86 15.55 4.85
N PRO A 24 -12.05 14.96 5.74
CA PRO A 24 -11.31 15.74 6.72
C PRO A 24 -10.27 16.62 6.03
N ASP A 25 -10.02 17.83 6.55
CA ASP A 25 -8.97 18.71 6.02
C ASP A 25 -7.57 18.08 6.13
N LYS A 26 -7.35 17.32 7.20
CA LYS A 26 -6.11 16.57 7.46
C LYS A 26 -6.41 15.35 8.31
N TYR A 27 -5.78 14.21 7.99
CA TYR A 27 -5.91 12.99 8.79
C TYR A 27 -4.62 12.15 8.79
N ILE A 28 -4.58 11.16 9.66
CA ILE A 28 -3.49 10.21 9.83
C ILE A 28 -3.99 8.82 9.43
N ASP A 29 -3.21 8.10 8.63
CA ASP A 29 -3.49 6.70 8.28
C ASP A 29 -2.42 5.78 8.89
N LEU A 30 -2.80 5.02 9.91
CA LEU A 30 -1.92 4.09 10.63
C LEU A 30 -2.01 2.65 10.12
N HIS A 31 -2.78 2.38 9.07
CA HIS A 31 -2.99 1.01 8.58
C HIS A 31 -3.23 0.96 7.07
N LEU A 32 -2.23 1.34 6.29
CA LEU A 32 -2.30 1.32 4.84
C LEU A 32 -1.45 0.16 4.28
N HIS A 33 -2.08 -0.76 3.57
CA HIS A 33 -1.37 -1.80 2.83
C HIS A 33 -0.88 -1.26 1.48
N LEU A 34 0.41 -1.43 1.19
CA LEU A 34 1.02 -0.94 -0.05
C LEU A 34 0.37 -1.56 -1.30
N ASP A 35 0.24 -2.88 -1.32
CA ASP A 35 -0.39 -3.66 -2.37
C ASP A 35 -1.88 -3.27 -2.57
N GLY A 36 -2.62 -3.09 -1.47
CA GLY A 36 -4.02 -2.66 -1.48
C GLY A 36 -4.24 -1.20 -1.87
N ALA A 37 -3.19 -0.38 -1.85
CA ALA A 37 -3.26 1.05 -2.20
C ALA A 37 -2.91 1.34 -3.67
N ILE A 38 -2.59 0.31 -4.47
CA ILE A 38 -2.28 0.45 -5.90
C ILE A 38 -3.56 0.75 -6.70
N THR A 39 -3.76 2.01 -7.03
CA THR A 39 -4.86 2.45 -7.91
C THR A 39 -4.60 2.09 -9.37
N MET A 40 -5.63 2.21 -10.23
CA MET A 40 -5.46 1.98 -11.68
C MET A 40 -4.38 2.88 -12.28
N ASP A 41 -4.33 4.14 -11.89
CA ASP A 41 -3.34 5.10 -12.40
C ASP A 41 -1.93 4.75 -11.94
N ILE A 42 -1.77 4.31 -10.69
CA ILE A 42 -0.49 3.83 -10.16
C ILE A 42 -0.08 2.55 -10.91
N ALA A 43 -0.98 1.58 -11.08
CA ALA A 43 -0.69 0.34 -11.82
C ALA A 43 -0.22 0.60 -13.25
N LYS A 44 -0.87 1.53 -13.96
CA LYS A 44 -0.46 1.95 -15.31
C LYS A 44 0.95 2.56 -15.33
N LYS A 45 1.25 3.43 -14.37
CA LYS A 45 2.58 4.06 -14.25
C LYS A 45 3.67 3.03 -13.95
N LEU A 46 3.43 2.12 -13.01
CA LEU A 46 4.36 1.04 -12.67
C LEU A 46 4.61 0.10 -13.84
N ALA A 47 3.55 -0.25 -14.58
CA ALA A 47 3.67 -1.09 -15.76
C ALA A 47 4.46 -0.40 -16.89
N ALA A 48 4.18 0.88 -17.13
CA ALA A 48 4.91 1.66 -18.13
C ALA A 48 6.39 1.82 -17.78
N LEU A 49 6.71 2.13 -16.51
CA LEU A 49 8.10 2.27 -16.05
C LEU A 49 8.92 1.00 -16.27
N GLN A 50 8.34 -0.16 -15.99
CA GLN A 50 9.01 -1.46 -16.08
C GLN A 50 8.82 -2.17 -17.43
N ASN A 51 8.15 -1.54 -18.42
CA ASN A 51 7.78 -2.16 -19.69
C ASN A 51 6.97 -3.46 -19.52
N ILE A 52 6.13 -3.53 -18.48
CA ILE A 52 5.24 -4.67 -18.22
C ILE A 52 3.94 -4.46 -18.99
N LYS A 53 3.52 -5.46 -19.76
CA LYS A 53 2.19 -5.45 -20.39
C LYS A 53 1.14 -5.80 -19.36
N LEU A 54 0.22 -4.86 -19.09
CA LEU A 54 -0.92 -5.13 -18.20
C LEU A 54 -1.83 -6.23 -18.78
N PRO A 55 -2.35 -7.15 -17.93
CA PRO A 55 -3.28 -8.21 -18.35
C PRO A 55 -4.73 -7.68 -18.49
N ALA A 56 -4.89 -6.49 -19.05
CA ALA A 56 -6.15 -5.81 -19.27
C ALA A 56 -6.10 -5.02 -20.57
N GLU A 57 -7.16 -5.08 -21.37
CA GLU A 57 -7.26 -4.37 -22.64
C GLU A 57 -7.85 -2.95 -22.48
N ASN A 58 -8.53 -2.70 -21.36
CA ASN A 58 -9.19 -1.43 -21.04
C ASN A 58 -9.29 -1.21 -19.53
N ASP A 59 -9.72 0.00 -19.16
CA ASP A 59 -9.83 0.43 -17.76
C ASP A 59 -10.85 -0.36 -16.95
N GLU A 60 -11.93 -0.83 -17.58
CA GLU A 60 -12.94 -1.64 -16.89
C GLU A 60 -12.36 -3.01 -16.48
N GLN A 61 -11.60 -3.64 -17.36
CA GLN A 61 -10.90 -4.89 -17.04
C GLN A 61 -9.82 -4.68 -16.00
N LEU A 62 -9.05 -3.60 -16.09
CA LEU A 62 -8.02 -3.26 -15.10
C LEU A 62 -8.64 -3.02 -13.73
N LYS A 63 -9.75 -2.30 -13.66
CA LYS A 63 -10.49 -2.08 -12.41
C LYS A 63 -10.91 -3.40 -11.76
N LYS A 64 -11.42 -4.35 -12.54
CA LYS A 64 -11.84 -5.68 -12.03
C LYS A 64 -10.67 -6.49 -11.45
N LEU A 65 -9.44 -6.27 -11.92
CA LEU A 65 -8.24 -6.92 -11.38
C LEU A 65 -7.74 -6.31 -10.08
N LEU A 66 -8.10 -5.05 -9.81
CA LEU A 66 -7.63 -4.28 -8.65
C LEU A 66 -8.72 -4.07 -7.59
N THR A 67 -9.95 -4.45 -7.86
CA THR A 67 -11.08 -4.18 -6.98
C THR A 67 -11.81 -5.47 -6.64
N VAL A 68 -12.09 -5.64 -5.36
CA VAL A 68 -12.91 -6.75 -4.87
C VAL A 68 -14.35 -6.56 -5.35
N PRO A 69 -14.97 -7.55 -6.02
CA PRO A 69 -16.36 -7.45 -6.41
C PRO A 69 -17.29 -7.50 -5.19
N ASP A 70 -18.42 -6.79 -5.26
CA ASP A 70 -19.45 -6.79 -4.19
C ASP A 70 -20.00 -8.19 -3.87
N THR A 71 -19.83 -9.12 -4.80
CA THR A 71 -20.23 -10.54 -4.65
C THR A 71 -19.16 -11.40 -3.99
N CYS A 72 -18.02 -10.84 -3.57
CA CYS A 72 -16.95 -11.59 -2.94
C CYS A 72 -17.40 -12.14 -1.59
N THR A 73 -17.35 -13.46 -1.42
CA THR A 73 -17.75 -14.16 -0.19
C THR A 73 -16.63 -14.98 0.43
N SER A 74 -15.46 -15.01 -0.18
CA SER A 74 -14.33 -15.80 0.32
C SER A 74 -13.03 -14.97 0.39
N LEU A 75 -12.19 -15.27 1.39
CA LEU A 75 -10.86 -14.69 1.51
C LEU A 75 -10.00 -14.96 0.26
N ASN A 76 -10.10 -16.18 -0.30
CA ASN A 76 -9.33 -16.55 -1.49
C ASN A 76 -9.69 -15.69 -2.72
N ASP A 77 -10.97 -15.33 -2.88
CA ASP A 77 -11.38 -14.44 -3.96
C ASP A 77 -10.94 -13.00 -3.71
N PHE A 78 -10.98 -12.56 -2.46
CA PHE A 78 -10.42 -11.26 -2.05
C PHE A 78 -8.93 -11.17 -2.38
N LEU A 79 -8.15 -12.19 -2.06
CA LEU A 79 -6.70 -12.20 -2.28
C LEU A 79 -6.30 -12.16 -3.76
N LYS A 80 -7.17 -12.53 -4.69
CA LYS A 80 -6.89 -12.44 -6.14
C LYS A 80 -6.63 -11.01 -6.62
N CYS A 81 -7.19 -10.01 -5.94
CA CYS A 81 -6.97 -8.60 -6.30
C CYS A 81 -5.55 -8.10 -6.04
N PHE A 82 -4.75 -8.83 -5.25
CA PHE A 82 -3.36 -8.48 -4.96
C PHE A 82 -2.37 -9.04 -6.00
N ALA A 83 -2.78 -10.00 -6.83
CA ALA A 83 -1.88 -10.64 -7.78
C ALA A 83 -1.26 -9.65 -8.79
N LEU A 84 -2.01 -8.67 -9.26
CA LEU A 84 -1.46 -7.64 -10.16
C LEU A 84 -0.57 -6.62 -9.43
N PRO A 85 -0.97 -6.02 -8.30
CA PRO A 85 -0.08 -5.21 -7.47
C PRO A 85 1.25 -5.90 -7.15
N ASP A 86 1.22 -7.13 -6.65
CA ASP A 86 2.43 -7.90 -6.33
C ASP A 86 3.32 -8.08 -7.56
N ALA A 87 2.75 -8.45 -8.71
CA ALA A 87 3.50 -8.63 -9.95
C ALA A 87 4.20 -7.34 -10.43
N LEU A 88 3.65 -6.16 -10.12
CA LEU A 88 4.23 -4.85 -10.44
C LEU A 88 5.32 -4.42 -9.44
N MET A 89 5.46 -5.09 -8.31
CA MET A 89 6.43 -4.78 -7.24
C MET A 89 7.54 -5.85 -7.10
N MET A 90 7.79 -6.66 -8.14
CA MET A 90 8.82 -7.71 -8.13
C MET A 90 10.24 -7.20 -8.41
N THR A 91 10.45 -5.88 -8.41
CA THR A 91 11.75 -5.23 -8.63
C THR A 91 11.94 -4.08 -7.65
N GLN A 92 13.20 -3.73 -7.36
CA GLN A 92 13.50 -2.56 -6.52
C GLN A 92 12.88 -1.27 -7.09
N GLU A 93 12.95 -1.08 -8.41
CA GLU A 93 12.34 0.06 -9.09
C GLU A 93 10.82 0.07 -8.91
N GLY A 94 10.16 -1.09 -9.06
CA GLY A 94 8.72 -1.24 -8.87
C GLY A 94 8.27 -0.90 -7.44
N ILE A 95 8.97 -1.41 -6.42
CA ILE A 95 8.66 -1.10 -5.02
C ILE A 95 8.89 0.38 -4.72
N SER A 96 10.05 0.93 -5.09
CA SER A 96 10.38 2.34 -4.84
C SER A 96 9.35 3.28 -5.46
N GLU A 97 8.99 3.03 -6.71
CA GLU A 97 7.98 3.85 -7.39
C GLU A 97 6.58 3.64 -6.81
N ALA A 98 6.21 2.41 -6.43
CA ALA A 98 4.91 2.13 -5.79
C ALA A 98 4.76 2.90 -4.48
N VAL A 99 5.76 2.84 -3.59
CA VAL A 99 5.75 3.58 -2.32
C VAL A 99 5.64 5.08 -2.55
N TYR A 100 6.45 5.64 -3.45
CA TYR A 100 6.39 7.06 -3.79
C TYR A 100 5.01 7.48 -4.32
N LEU A 101 4.47 6.75 -5.30
CA LEU A 101 3.19 7.10 -5.91
C LEU A 101 2.01 6.94 -4.94
N VAL A 102 2.02 5.91 -4.08
CA VAL A 102 1.02 5.72 -3.03
C VAL A 102 1.10 6.86 -2.02
N ALA A 103 2.30 7.18 -1.53
CA ALA A 103 2.50 8.28 -0.59
C ALA A 103 2.00 9.62 -1.15
N GLU A 104 2.35 9.95 -2.41
CA GLU A 104 1.87 11.18 -3.06
C GLU A 104 0.35 11.18 -3.28
N ASN A 105 -0.23 10.03 -3.64
CA ASN A 105 -1.67 9.91 -3.83
C ASN A 105 -2.45 10.19 -2.53
N ILE A 106 -2.03 9.60 -1.40
CA ILE A 106 -2.71 9.83 -0.12
C ILE A 106 -2.42 11.23 0.45
N ARG A 107 -1.21 11.77 0.23
CA ARG A 107 -0.87 13.14 0.60
C ARG A 107 -1.81 14.16 -0.07
N GLN A 108 -2.09 13.97 -1.35
CA GLN A 108 -3.04 14.81 -2.11
C GLN A 108 -4.48 14.69 -1.59
N GLN A 109 -4.81 13.61 -0.90
CA GLN A 109 -6.11 13.39 -0.25
C GLN A 109 -6.19 13.95 1.18
N GLY A 110 -5.14 14.64 1.66
CA GLY A 110 -5.12 15.27 2.99
C GLY A 110 -4.45 14.43 4.08
N VAL A 111 -3.85 13.27 3.76
CA VAL A 111 -3.04 12.51 4.73
C VAL A 111 -1.77 13.31 5.06
N ILE A 112 -1.53 13.52 6.35
CA ILE A 112 -0.33 14.24 6.85
C ILE A 112 0.71 13.32 7.49
N TYR A 113 0.31 12.09 7.82
CA TYR A 113 1.17 11.01 8.31
C TYR A 113 0.58 9.65 7.94
N ALA A 114 1.42 8.71 7.53
CA ALA A 114 0.99 7.35 7.22
C ALA A 114 1.97 6.28 7.72
N GLU A 115 1.42 5.10 8.05
CA GLU A 115 2.18 3.86 8.25
C GLU A 115 1.85 2.88 7.14
N ILE A 116 2.76 2.77 6.16
CA ILE A 116 2.59 1.93 4.98
C ILE A 116 3.19 0.56 5.27
N ARG A 117 2.41 -0.50 5.11
CA ARG A 117 2.84 -1.86 5.41
C ARG A 117 2.85 -2.75 4.18
N PHE A 118 3.82 -3.68 4.13
CA PHE A 118 3.88 -4.74 3.14
C PHE A 118 4.72 -5.92 3.64
N ALA A 119 4.57 -7.08 3.01
CA ALA A 119 5.35 -8.28 3.31
C ALA A 119 6.50 -8.41 2.30
N THR A 120 7.73 -8.09 2.72
CA THR A 120 8.92 -8.11 1.86
C THR A 120 9.15 -9.45 1.17
N GLN A 121 8.84 -10.56 1.86
CA GLN A 121 8.99 -11.92 1.36
C GLN A 121 8.10 -12.24 0.14
N ASN A 122 7.00 -11.50 -0.08
CA ASN A 122 6.15 -11.69 -1.26
C ASN A 122 6.78 -11.18 -2.56
N HIS A 123 7.90 -10.45 -2.48
CA HIS A 123 8.54 -9.80 -3.63
C HIS A 123 9.89 -10.44 -4.02
N THR A 124 10.22 -11.61 -3.45
CA THR A 124 11.53 -12.26 -3.64
C THR A 124 11.59 -13.25 -4.80
N GLU A 125 10.46 -13.63 -5.39
CA GLU A 125 10.38 -14.69 -6.42
C GLU A 125 11.26 -14.45 -7.65
N LYS A 126 11.54 -13.19 -7.99
CA LYS A 126 12.41 -12.82 -9.12
C LYS A 126 13.86 -12.59 -8.72
N GLY A 127 14.26 -13.03 -7.53
CA GLY A 127 15.65 -12.99 -7.05
C GLY A 127 16.03 -11.73 -6.29
N MET A 128 15.10 -10.82 -6.02
CA MET A 128 15.30 -9.71 -5.09
C MET A 128 15.29 -10.25 -3.66
N SER A 129 16.22 -9.83 -2.81
CA SER A 129 16.22 -10.16 -1.39
C SER A 129 15.18 -9.34 -0.63
N GLN A 130 14.78 -9.79 0.57
CA GLN A 130 13.91 -9.00 1.44
C GLN A 130 14.58 -7.67 1.82
N GLU A 131 15.89 -7.65 2.04
CA GLU A 131 16.61 -6.43 2.35
C GLU A 131 16.57 -5.41 1.20
N GLU A 132 16.75 -5.85 -0.04
CA GLU A 132 16.61 -4.98 -1.21
C GLU A 132 15.19 -4.41 -1.34
N ALA A 133 14.16 -5.19 -0.98
CA ALA A 133 12.78 -4.70 -0.94
C ALA A 133 12.59 -3.60 0.13
N VAL A 134 13.18 -3.77 1.33
CA VAL A 134 13.17 -2.73 2.38
C VAL A 134 13.87 -1.46 1.89
N GLN A 135 15.07 -1.59 1.34
CA GLN A 135 15.85 -0.44 0.83
C GLN A 135 15.09 0.31 -0.27
N ALA A 136 14.46 -0.42 -1.20
CA ALA A 136 13.66 0.16 -2.26
C ALA A 136 12.45 0.94 -1.71
N ALA A 137 11.76 0.39 -0.69
CA ALA A 137 10.65 1.07 -0.03
C ALA A 137 11.10 2.37 0.65
N LEU A 138 12.21 2.35 1.37
CA LEU A 138 12.80 3.53 2.01
C LEU A 138 13.25 4.58 0.99
N GLU A 139 13.82 4.17 -0.15
CA GLU A 139 14.15 5.10 -1.23
C GLU A 139 12.89 5.77 -1.82
N GLY A 140 11.79 5.02 -1.96
CA GLY A 140 10.49 5.57 -2.39
C GLY A 140 9.98 6.63 -1.40
N LEU A 141 10.07 6.38 -0.09
CA LEU A 141 9.69 7.35 0.95
C LEU A 141 10.52 8.63 0.94
N LYS A 142 11.82 8.56 0.67
CA LYS A 142 12.69 9.74 0.61
C LYS A 142 12.29 10.74 -0.48
N ARG A 143 11.53 10.31 -1.47
CA ARG A 143 11.10 11.13 -2.62
C ARG A 143 9.83 11.92 -2.37
N THR A 144 9.07 11.60 -1.31
CA THR A 144 7.83 12.30 -0.94
C THR A 144 8.06 13.28 0.21
N GLU A 145 7.21 14.29 0.30
CA GLU A 145 7.12 15.18 1.46
C GLU A 145 6.17 14.67 2.55
N LEU A 146 5.43 13.57 2.28
CA LEU A 146 4.59 12.94 3.28
C LEU A 146 5.46 12.37 4.41
N LYS A 147 5.14 12.69 5.64
CA LYS A 147 5.71 11.98 6.79
C LYS A 147 5.10 10.57 6.83
N ALA A 148 5.93 9.56 6.67
CA ALA A 148 5.47 8.19 6.72
C ALA A 148 6.56 7.24 7.19
N ASN A 149 6.13 6.09 7.74
CA ASN A 149 7.00 4.97 8.10
C ASN A 149 6.59 3.72 7.32
N ILE A 150 7.54 2.80 7.19
CA ILE A 150 7.30 1.45 6.64
C ILE A 150 7.15 0.47 7.79
N ILE A 151 6.11 -0.38 7.72
CA ILE A 151 5.93 -1.52 8.62
C ILE A 151 6.17 -2.80 7.81
N LEU A 152 7.12 -3.62 8.26
CA LEU A 152 7.39 -4.91 7.66
C LEU A 152 6.44 -5.97 8.25
N CYS A 153 5.75 -6.71 7.38
CA CYS A 153 4.79 -7.73 7.78
C CYS A 153 5.41 -9.13 7.69
N CYS A 154 5.23 -9.92 8.74
CA CYS A 154 5.43 -11.36 8.70
C CYS A 154 4.20 -12.05 8.08
N MET A 155 4.41 -13.15 7.37
CA MET A 155 3.34 -13.93 6.77
C MET A 155 2.94 -15.10 7.66
N ARG A 156 1.62 -15.37 7.72
CA ARG A 156 1.08 -16.55 8.38
C ARG A 156 1.19 -17.77 7.48
N GLY A 157 1.22 -18.95 8.07
CA GLY A 157 1.22 -20.23 7.40
C GLY A 157 2.51 -20.99 7.61
N GLU A 158 2.44 -22.30 7.38
CA GLU A 158 3.59 -23.21 7.48
C GLU A 158 4.63 -22.86 6.40
N GLY A 159 5.90 -22.99 6.75
CA GLY A 159 7.01 -22.74 5.82
C GLY A 159 7.46 -21.29 5.69
N ASN A 160 6.85 -20.35 6.43
CA ASN A 160 7.26 -18.93 6.44
C ASN A 160 8.21 -18.57 7.59
N GLU A 161 8.58 -19.51 8.44
CA GLU A 161 9.32 -19.26 9.68
C GLU A 161 10.66 -18.60 9.40
N GLU A 162 11.45 -19.13 8.46
CA GLU A 162 12.76 -18.60 8.11
C GLU A 162 12.65 -17.19 7.52
N ALA A 163 11.75 -16.98 6.57
CA ALA A 163 11.50 -15.68 5.96
C ALA A 163 10.98 -14.65 6.98
N ASN A 164 10.17 -15.08 7.94
CA ASN A 164 9.70 -14.22 9.02
C ASN A 164 10.82 -13.83 9.99
N TYR A 165 11.77 -14.73 10.27
CA TYR A 165 12.96 -14.40 11.06
C TYR A 165 13.84 -13.38 10.35
N GLU A 166 14.05 -13.52 9.04
CA GLU A 166 14.74 -12.50 8.25
C GLU A 166 14.02 -11.16 8.31
N THR A 167 12.70 -11.14 8.14
CA THR A 167 11.87 -9.91 8.28
C THR A 167 12.08 -9.24 9.65
N LEU A 168 12.13 -10.03 10.73
CA LEU A 168 12.37 -9.52 12.09
C LEU A 168 13.77 -8.90 12.23
N GLU A 169 14.80 -9.55 11.72
CA GLU A 169 16.16 -9.02 11.77
C GLU A 169 16.32 -7.75 10.92
N LEU A 170 15.67 -7.68 9.76
CA LEU A 170 15.60 -6.47 8.96
C LEU A 170 14.86 -5.34 9.68
N THR A 171 13.78 -5.65 10.38
CA THR A 171 13.08 -4.66 11.20
C THR A 171 13.99 -4.06 12.27
N LYS A 172 14.77 -4.89 12.97
CA LYS A 172 15.75 -4.41 13.95
C LYS A 172 16.85 -3.57 13.31
N LYS A 173 17.34 -3.98 12.13
CA LYS A 173 18.42 -3.29 11.40
C LYS A 173 17.99 -1.89 10.93
N TYR A 174 16.74 -1.74 10.51
CA TYR A 174 16.22 -0.50 9.93
C TYR A 174 15.29 0.27 10.89
N LEU A 175 15.18 -0.17 12.15
CA LEU A 175 14.41 0.53 13.17
C LEU A 175 14.98 1.93 13.41
N VAL A 176 14.12 2.94 13.38
CA VAL A 176 14.47 4.33 13.69
C VAL A 176 13.97 4.63 15.09
N GLU A 177 14.84 5.10 15.99
CA GLU A 177 14.50 5.38 17.40
C GLU A 177 13.53 6.57 17.53
N ASP A 178 13.53 7.49 16.54
CA ASP A 178 12.73 8.72 16.51
C ASP A 178 11.71 8.73 15.35
N GLY A 179 11.08 7.60 15.08
CA GLY A 179 10.11 7.40 13.98
C GLY A 179 8.85 8.26 14.09
#